data_44e99261ee4435da7206335bb8b3dd0a
#
_entry.id   44e99261ee4435da7206335bb8b3dd0a
#
_cell.length_a   1.000
_cell.length_b   1.000
_cell.length_c   1.000
_cell.angle_alpha   90.00
_cell.angle_beta   90.00
_cell.angle_gamma   90.00
#
_symmetry.space_group_name_H-M   'P 1'
#
loop_
_entity.id
_entity.type
_entity.pdbx_description
1 polymer ?
#
loop_
_entity_poly.entity_id
_entity_poly.type
_entity_poly.pdbx_seq_one_letter_code
_entity_poly.pdbx_strand_id
1 'polypeptide(L)'
;MAKVVRRRAWAVLGAVGLVLAVVGPASPKVEGDTIILGAAVSLTGKYSTNGKNTQDGYELGVKRINEMGGVRVGGKYYKIKVIYYDDESTPARGAQLAERLINQDGVKFMLGPYSSGLTKAIAPVTEKYRIPMVEGNGADRALFTQGYKYMFAVLSTSDQYLREAMNLAAEQAQKQGKDPKTLKIAMAFENDPFSMDVRDGVLEDAKRLGMKIVIDDKLPPEINDMAATLTKVKALKPDILVVSGHARGATMAVRQVSDMKVDVPMLAVTHCDSAKVAETLGKAAEYALCASQWDRSLSYKDRWFGTAEEYAKWFEKEFRYDPPYQAAESTAALL
;
A
#
# COMPACT_ATOMS: atom_id res chain seq x y z
N MET A 1 -69.79 -22.64 -57.26
CA MET A 1 -68.54 -22.11 -57.84
C MET A 1 -67.87 -21.23 -56.77
N ALA A 2 -66.88 -21.77 -56.05
CA ALA A 2 -66.16 -21.04 -55.02
C ALA A 2 -64.64 -21.01 -55.38
N LYS A 3 -64.16 -19.80 -55.60
CA LYS A 3 -62.74 -19.55 -55.93
C LYS A 3 -61.91 -19.60 -54.67
N VAL A 4 -60.95 -20.54 -54.62
CA VAL A 4 -59.90 -20.63 -53.56
C VAL A 4 -58.81 -19.66 -53.90
N VAL A 5 -58.55 -18.68 -53.01
CA VAL A 5 -57.42 -17.76 -53.08
C VAL A 5 -56.28 -18.33 -52.18
N ARG A 6 -55.20 -18.77 -52.78
CA ARG A 6 -53.95 -19.18 -52.09
C ARG A 6 -53.16 -17.94 -51.73
N ARG A 7 -53.05 -17.65 -50.45
CA ARG A 7 -52.07 -16.68 -49.90
C ARG A 7 -50.66 -17.36 -49.75
N ARG A 8 -49.69 -16.85 -50.47
CA ARG A 8 -48.31 -17.22 -50.31
C ARG A 8 -47.77 -16.43 -49.09
N ALA A 9 -47.34 -17.12 -48.04
CA ALA A 9 -46.58 -16.55 -46.93
C ALA A 9 -45.11 -16.49 -47.34
N TRP A 10 -44.51 -15.32 -47.32
CA TRP A 10 -43.07 -15.11 -47.44
C TRP A 10 -42.47 -15.19 -46.03
N ALA A 11 -41.64 -16.21 -45.79
CA ALA A 11 -40.83 -16.31 -44.61
C ALA A 11 -39.56 -15.47 -44.83
N VAL A 12 -39.47 -14.35 -44.11
CA VAL A 12 -38.23 -13.56 -44.03
C VAL A 12 -37.34 -14.19 -42.96
N LEU A 13 -36.30 -14.92 -43.37
CA LEU A 13 -35.25 -15.38 -42.52
C LEU A 13 -34.32 -14.17 -42.21
N GLY A 14 -34.50 -13.57 -41.04
CA GLY A 14 -33.55 -12.60 -40.51
C GLY A 14 -32.29 -13.31 -39.99
N ALA A 15 -31.19 -13.19 -40.72
CA ALA A 15 -29.88 -13.63 -40.23
C ALA A 15 -29.42 -12.66 -39.14
N VAL A 16 -29.56 -13.06 -37.87
CA VAL A 16 -28.89 -12.35 -36.76
C VAL A 16 -27.40 -12.71 -36.80
N GLY A 17 -26.65 -11.83 -37.41
CA GLY A 17 -25.17 -11.91 -37.35
C GLY A 17 -24.67 -11.67 -35.91
N LEU A 18 -24.27 -12.73 -35.23
CA LEU A 18 -23.58 -12.66 -33.95
C LEU A 18 -22.18 -12.09 -34.22
N VAL A 19 -22.00 -10.79 -34.03
CA VAL A 19 -20.66 -10.17 -34.04
C VAL A 19 -19.94 -10.60 -32.75
N LEU A 20 -19.19 -11.66 -32.82
CA LEU A 20 -18.21 -11.99 -31.79
C LEU A 20 -17.11 -10.91 -31.83
N ALA A 21 -17.22 -9.92 -30.95
CA ALA A 21 -16.12 -9.01 -30.70
C ALA A 21 -14.97 -9.83 -30.09
N VAL A 22 -13.99 -10.15 -30.90
CA VAL A 22 -12.71 -10.70 -30.44
C VAL A 22 -12.04 -9.57 -29.66
N VAL A 23 -12.19 -9.59 -28.34
CA VAL A 23 -11.41 -8.71 -27.46
C VAL A 23 -9.97 -9.21 -27.56
N GLY A 24 -9.20 -8.62 -28.45
CA GLY A 24 -7.76 -8.84 -28.52
C GLY A 24 -7.11 -8.42 -27.19
N PRO A 25 -5.90 -8.92 -26.88
CA PRO A 25 -5.16 -8.50 -25.71
C PRO A 25 -5.01 -6.98 -25.72
N ALA A 26 -5.18 -6.35 -24.55
CA ALA A 26 -5.05 -4.91 -24.41
C ALA A 26 -3.63 -4.49 -24.86
N SER A 27 -3.56 -3.74 -25.96
CA SER A 27 -2.28 -3.19 -26.41
C SER A 27 -1.93 -1.98 -25.54
N PRO A 28 -0.67 -1.84 -25.09
CA PRO A 28 -0.26 -0.69 -24.30
C PRO A 28 -0.50 0.62 -25.06
N LYS A 29 -0.80 1.71 -24.35
CA LYS A 29 -0.77 3.03 -24.94
C LYS A 29 0.69 3.37 -25.26
N VAL A 30 0.98 3.58 -26.52
CA VAL A 30 2.32 3.90 -27.01
C VAL A 30 2.27 5.25 -27.75
N GLU A 31 3.12 6.17 -27.33
CA GLU A 31 3.33 7.46 -27.99
C GLU A 31 4.76 7.47 -28.56
N GLY A 32 4.88 7.32 -29.88
CA GLY A 32 6.18 7.17 -30.53
C GLY A 32 6.91 5.89 -30.09
N ASP A 33 7.94 6.04 -29.26
CA ASP A 33 8.75 4.97 -28.69
C ASP A 33 8.54 4.82 -27.16
N THR A 34 7.45 5.37 -26.61
CA THR A 34 7.20 5.45 -25.18
C THR A 34 5.90 4.74 -24.80
N ILE A 35 5.96 3.80 -23.82
CA ILE A 35 4.81 3.16 -23.19
C ILE A 35 4.33 4.07 -22.05
N ILE A 36 3.03 4.38 -22.06
CA ILE A 36 2.41 5.25 -21.05
C ILE A 36 1.67 4.42 -20.02
N LEU A 37 2.03 4.59 -18.74
CA LEU A 37 1.36 4.03 -17.57
C LEU A 37 0.53 5.13 -16.89
N GLY A 38 -0.39 4.75 -16.01
CA GLY A 38 -1.18 5.70 -15.21
C GLY A 38 -1.08 5.42 -13.72
N ALA A 39 -1.12 6.47 -12.91
CA ALA A 39 -1.20 6.39 -11.46
C ALA A 39 -2.05 7.54 -10.89
N ALA A 40 -2.99 7.22 -10.01
CA ALA A 40 -3.61 8.19 -9.11
C ALA A 40 -2.92 8.05 -7.76
N VAL A 41 -2.29 9.11 -7.27
CA VAL A 41 -1.43 9.08 -6.07
C VAL A 41 -1.75 10.28 -5.19
N SER A 42 -1.74 10.10 -3.87
CA SER A 42 -2.03 11.17 -2.90
C SER A 42 -0.86 12.16 -2.81
N LEU A 43 -0.87 13.20 -3.63
CA LEU A 43 0.15 14.26 -3.60
C LEU A 43 -0.24 15.40 -2.64
N THR A 44 -1.53 15.50 -2.31
CA THR A 44 -2.06 16.39 -1.28
C THR A 44 -2.94 15.63 -0.29
N GLY A 45 -3.40 16.31 0.78
CA GLY A 45 -4.22 15.71 1.82
C GLY A 45 -3.44 14.91 2.86
N LYS A 46 -4.14 14.09 3.62
CA LYS A 46 -3.60 13.38 4.79
C LYS A 46 -2.49 12.37 4.48
N TYR A 47 -2.47 11.86 3.27
CA TYR A 47 -1.49 10.86 2.82
C TYR A 47 -0.36 11.45 1.98
N SER A 48 -0.25 12.78 1.87
CA SER A 48 0.71 13.43 0.96
C SER A 48 2.16 13.00 1.18
N THR A 49 2.60 12.81 2.42
CA THR A 49 3.95 12.30 2.71
C THR A 49 4.18 10.92 2.09
N ASN A 50 3.28 9.98 2.35
CA ASN A 50 3.43 8.61 1.84
C ASN A 50 3.17 8.54 0.33
N GLY A 51 2.22 9.33 -0.19
CA GLY A 51 1.96 9.42 -1.62
C GLY A 51 3.15 10.00 -2.39
N LYS A 52 3.84 10.99 -1.82
CA LYS A 52 5.10 11.50 -2.39
C LYS A 52 6.18 10.43 -2.42
N ASN A 53 6.35 9.66 -1.34
CA ASN A 53 7.28 8.54 -1.29
C ASN A 53 6.95 7.49 -2.37
N THR A 54 5.67 7.20 -2.58
CA THR A 54 5.18 6.31 -3.64
C THR A 54 5.55 6.82 -5.02
N GLN A 55 5.28 8.10 -5.29
CA GLN A 55 5.63 8.74 -6.56
C GLN A 55 7.15 8.72 -6.80
N ASP A 56 7.96 9.07 -5.80
CA ASP A 56 9.42 9.09 -5.93
C ASP A 56 9.97 7.69 -6.24
N GLY A 57 9.40 6.64 -5.63
CA GLY A 57 9.73 5.26 -5.96
C GLY A 57 9.44 4.92 -7.42
N TYR A 58 8.27 5.29 -7.94
CA TYR A 58 7.94 5.10 -9.36
C TYR A 58 8.87 5.89 -10.28
N GLU A 59 9.14 7.16 -9.96
CA GLU A 59 10.02 8.01 -10.77
C GLU A 59 11.45 7.46 -10.83
N LEU A 60 12.00 6.95 -9.72
CA LEU A 60 13.31 6.30 -9.72
C LEU A 60 13.33 5.07 -10.62
N GLY A 61 12.30 4.22 -10.54
CA GLY A 61 12.17 3.05 -11.39
C GLY A 61 12.07 3.41 -12.87
N VAL A 62 11.23 4.39 -13.24
CA VAL A 62 11.10 4.92 -14.61
C VAL A 62 12.45 5.42 -15.12
N LYS A 63 13.13 6.25 -14.33
CA LYS A 63 14.46 6.77 -14.67
C LYS A 63 15.43 5.63 -14.96
N ARG A 64 15.51 4.67 -14.06
CA ARG A 64 16.44 3.53 -14.18
C ARG A 64 16.17 2.66 -15.41
N ILE A 65 14.91 2.30 -15.66
CA ILE A 65 14.51 1.54 -16.85
C ILE A 65 14.91 2.32 -18.12
N ASN A 66 14.62 3.61 -18.14
CA ASN A 66 14.89 4.44 -19.30
C ASN A 66 16.40 4.64 -19.57
N GLU A 67 17.23 4.78 -18.53
CA GLU A 67 18.69 4.83 -18.63
C GLU A 67 19.27 3.51 -19.18
N MET A 68 18.69 2.37 -18.81
CA MET A 68 19.11 1.05 -19.29
C MET A 68 18.58 0.70 -20.70
N GLY A 69 17.99 1.66 -21.41
CA GLY A 69 17.52 1.48 -22.79
C GLY A 69 16.01 1.27 -22.94
N GLY A 70 15.28 1.11 -21.84
CA GLY A 70 13.84 0.90 -21.85
C GLY A 70 13.42 -0.57 -21.77
N VAL A 71 12.13 -0.84 -22.03
CA VAL A 71 11.52 -2.16 -22.03
C VAL A 71 11.51 -2.74 -23.44
N ARG A 72 11.92 -4.00 -23.61
CA ARG A 72 11.91 -4.69 -24.91
C ARG A 72 10.58 -5.39 -25.13
N VAL A 73 9.85 -4.96 -26.16
CA VAL A 73 8.59 -5.57 -26.59
C VAL A 73 8.65 -5.88 -28.09
N GLY A 74 8.43 -7.13 -28.47
CA GLY A 74 8.44 -7.54 -29.88
C GLY A 74 9.76 -7.23 -30.63
N GLY A 75 10.89 -7.23 -29.92
CA GLY A 75 12.20 -6.93 -30.49
C GLY A 75 12.56 -5.42 -30.53
N LYS A 76 11.62 -4.53 -30.27
CA LYS A 76 11.82 -3.08 -30.20
C LYS A 76 11.89 -2.62 -28.74
N TYR A 77 12.69 -1.58 -28.47
CA TYR A 77 12.81 -0.96 -27.15
C TYR A 77 11.91 0.25 -27.02
N TYR A 78 11.28 0.39 -25.86
CA TYR A 78 10.37 1.46 -25.51
C TYR A 78 10.78 2.12 -24.19
N LYS A 79 10.77 3.43 -24.13
CA LYS A 79 10.84 4.17 -22.88
C LYS A 79 9.54 4.02 -22.10
N ILE A 80 9.56 4.32 -20.80
CA ILE A 80 8.36 4.36 -19.95
C ILE A 80 8.12 5.79 -19.49
N LYS A 81 6.86 6.15 -19.41
CA LYS A 81 6.37 7.39 -18.79
C LYS A 81 5.13 7.10 -17.97
N VAL A 82 4.95 7.78 -16.84
CA VAL A 82 3.75 7.70 -16.01
C VAL A 82 2.98 9.02 -16.08
N ILE A 83 1.66 8.92 -16.25
CA ILE A 83 0.73 10.03 -16.04
C ILE A 83 0.26 9.96 -14.61
N TYR A 84 0.52 11.01 -13.83
CA TYR A 84 0.08 11.13 -12.45
C TYR A 84 -1.09 12.06 -12.31
N TYR A 85 -2.04 11.69 -11.46
CA TYR A 85 -3.09 12.56 -10.95
C TYR A 85 -3.11 12.52 -9.43
N ASP A 86 -3.35 13.69 -8.83
CA ASP A 86 -3.53 13.82 -7.37
C ASP A 86 -4.94 13.36 -6.98
N ASP A 87 -5.02 12.32 -6.18
CA ASP A 87 -6.28 11.80 -5.64
C ASP A 87 -6.74 12.54 -4.37
N GLU A 88 -5.96 13.52 -3.92
CA GLU A 88 -6.26 14.36 -2.75
C GLU A 88 -6.52 13.56 -1.48
N SER A 89 -5.91 12.36 -1.38
CA SER A 89 -6.12 11.39 -0.29
C SER A 89 -7.59 10.95 -0.14
N THR A 90 -8.37 11.02 -1.22
CA THR A 90 -9.81 10.75 -1.22
C THR A 90 -10.14 9.53 -2.10
N PRO A 91 -10.65 8.41 -1.53
CA PRO A 91 -10.94 7.19 -2.29
C PRO A 91 -11.86 7.40 -3.50
N ALA A 92 -12.93 8.20 -3.36
CA ALA A 92 -13.83 8.48 -4.47
C ALA A 92 -13.14 9.25 -5.61
N ARG A 93 -12.23 10.17 -5.28
CA ARG A 93 -11.43 10.89 -6.26
C ARG A 93 -10.47 9.96 -6.98
N GLY A 94 -9.78 9.07 -6.24
CA GLY A 94 -8.90 8.05 -6.81
C GLY A 94 -9.63 7.17 -7.84
N ALA A 95 -10.83 6.68 -7.54
CA ALA A 95 -11.64 5.91 -8.48
C ALA A 95 -12.02 6.70 -9.75
N GLN A 96 -12.42 7.97 -9.61
CA GLN A 96 -12.71 8.86 -10.75
C GLN A 96 -11.48 9.08 -11.63
N LEU A 97 -10.32 9.28 -11.02
CA LEU A 97 -9.06 9.48 -11.74
C LEU A 97 -8.58 8.21 -12.44
N ALA A 98 -8.81 7.03 -11.85
CA ALA A 98 -8.55 5.76 -12.53
C ALA A 98 -9.44 5.61 -13.78
N GLU A 99 -10.74 5.94 -13.69
CA GLU A 99 -11.62 5.95 -14.88
C GLU A 99 -11.15 6.96 -15.94
N ARG A 100 -10.68 8.13 -15.53
CA ARG A 100 -10.11 9.14 -16.44
C ARG A 100 -8.86 8.62 -17.15
N LEU A 101 -7.88 8.10 -16.39
CA LEU A 101 -6.64 7.52 -16.94
C LEU A 101 -6.94 6.45 -17.99
N ILE A 102 -7.94 5.60 -17.73
CA ILE A 102 -8.31 4.50 -18.63
C ILE A 102 -9.06 5.02 -19.86
N ASN A 103 -10.09 5.85 -19.68
CA ASN A 103 -11.04 6.20 -20.73
C ASN A 103 -10.65 7.46 -21.52
N GLN A 104 -9.99 8.43 -20.91
CA GLN A 104 -9.60 9.68 -21.56
C GLN A 104 -8.12 9.67 -21.95
N ASP A 105 -7.24 9.26 -21.04
CA ASP A 105 -5.80 9.20 -21.33
C ASP A 105 -5.42 7.88 -22.03
N GLY A 106 -6.29 6.87 -22.03
CA GLY A 106 -6.14 5.64 -22.80
C GLY A 106 -5.05 4.69 -22.26
N VAL A 107 -4.65 4.81 -20.99
CA VAL A 107 -3.65 3.92 -20.39
C VAL A 107 -4.16 2.49 -20.33
N LYS A 108 -3.25 1.52 -20.46
CA LYS A 108 -3.56 0.08 -20.43
C LYS A 108 -2.87 -0.66 -19.29
N PHE A 109 -2.09 0.03 -18.50
CA PHE A 109 -1.44 -0.47 -17.28
C PHE A 109 -1.49 0.63 -16.22
N MET A 110 -1.81 0.24 -14.99
CA MET A 110 -1.88 1.14 -13.86
C MET A 110 -0.86 0.74 -12.81
N LEU A 111 -0.31 1.73 -12.14
CA LEU A 111 0.42 1.57 -10.89
C LEU A 111 -0.53 1.88 -9.73
N GLY A 112 -0.37 1.17 -8.64
CA GLY A 112 -1.21 1.31 -7.47
C GLY A 112 -1.07 2.67 -6.78
N PRO A 113 -2.11 3.10 -6.03
CA PRO A 113 -2.05 4.29 -5.19
C PRO A 113 -1.30 4.02 -3.88
N TYR A 114 -1.05 5.05 -3.09
CA TYR A 114 -0.92 4.89 -1.66
C TYR A 114 -2.34 4.94 -1.06
N SER A 115 -2.72 4.10 -0.42
CA SER A 115 -3.01 3.30 0.77
C SER A 115 -4.03 2.20 0.43
N SER A 116 -4.29 1.28 1.37
CA SER A 116 -5.32 0.23 1.22
C SER A 116 -6.71 0.79 0.94
N GLY A 117 -7.07 1.93 1.55
CA GLY A 117 -8.35 2.58 1.32
C GLY A 117 -8.53 3.10 -0.11
N LEU A 118 -7.48 3.67 -0.71
CA LEU A 118 -7.49 4.10 -2.11
C LEU A 118 -7.43 2.91 -3.07
N THR A 119 -6.60 1.91 -2.79
CA THR A 119 -6.55 0.67 -3.58
C THR A 119 -7.91 -0.01 -3.62
N LYS A 120 -8.62 -0.07 -2.47
CA LYS A 120 -9.98 -0.63 -2.38
C LYS A 120 -11.00 0.10 -3.28
N ALA A 121 -10.81 1.39 -3.51
CA ALA A 121 -11.67 2.18 -4.40
C ALA A 121 -11.26 2.06 -5.88
N ILE A 122 -9.98 1.93 -6.17
CA ILE A 122 -9.44 1.90 -7.54
C ILE A 122 -9.49 0.48 -8.14
N ALA A 123 -9.22 -0.56 -7.36
CA ALA A 123 -9.18 -1.94 -7.86
C ALA A 123 -10.46 -2.39 -8.58
N PRO A 124 -11.69 -2.08 -8.11
CA PRO A 124 -12.90 -2.39 -8.87
C PRO A 124 -12.96 -1.71 -10.25
N VAL A 125 -12.39 -0.52 -10.39
CA VAL A 125 -12.32 0.21 -11.67
C VAL A 125 -11.39 -0.51 -12.63
N THR A 126 -10.17 -0.82 -12.21
CA THR A 126 -9.20 -1.55 -13.04
C THR A 126 -9.71 -2.94 -13.41
N GLU A 127 -10.37 -3.64 -12.49
CA GLU A 127 -11.02 -4.94 -12.74
C GLU A 127 -12.13 -4.83 -13.79
N LYS A 128 -13.04 -3.84 -13.66
CA LYS A 128 -14.14 -3.57 -14.62
C LYS A 128 -13.62 -3.39 -16.04
N TYR A 129 -12.52 -2.63 -16.19
CA TYR A 129 -11.93 -2.35 -17.49
C TYR A 129 -10.88 -3.38 -17.94
N ARG A 130 -10.59 -4.38 -17.11
CA ARG A 130 -9.55 -5.40 -17.35
C ARG A 130 -8.17 -4.78 -17.59
N ILE A 131 -7.85 -3.77 -16.82
CA ILE A 131 -6.55 -3.07 -16.84
C ILE A 131 -5.68 -3.61 -15.71
N PRO A 132 -4.54 -4.23 -16.00
CA PRO A 132 -3.61 -4.65 -14.95
C PRO A 132 -3.17 -3.46 -14.11
N MET A 133 -3.23 -3.64 -12.79
CA MET A 133 -2.68 -2.72 -11.80
C MET A 133 -1.70 -3.46 -10.92
N VAL A 134 -0.50 -2.92 -10.75
CA VAL A 134 0.50 -3.45 -9.81
C VAL A 134 0.58 -2.53 -8.62
N GLU A 135 0.35 -3.10 -7.45
CA GLU A 135 0.26 -2.42 -6.16
C GLU A 135 1.52 -2.63 -5.34
N GLY A 136 2.06 -1.57 -4.76
CA GLY A 136 3.19 -1.61 -3.84
C GLY A 136 2.86 -1.08 -2.44
N ASN A 137 1.66 -0.51 -2.21
CA ASN A 137 1.33 0.18 -0.95
C ASN A 137 -0.08 -0.09 -0.41
N GLY A 138 -0.89 -0.88 -1.08
CA GLY A 138 -2.22 -1.29 -0.63
C GLY A 138 -2.19 -2.66 0.05
N ALA A 139 -1.85 -2.71 1.32
CA ALA A 139 -1.45 -3.93 2.02
C ALA A 139 -2.58 -4.69 2.76
N ASP A 140 -3.81 -4.15 2.85
CA ASP A 140 -4.95 -4.84 3.48
C ASP A 140 -5.19 -6.20 2.82
N ARG A 141 -5.05 -7.30 3.56
CA ARG A 141 -5.24 -8.68 3.04
C ARG A 141 -6.62 -8.90 2.42
N ALA A 142 -7.63 -8.13 2.82
CA ALA A 142 -8.97 -8.22 2.23
C ALA A 142 -8.98 -7.85 0.74
N LEU A 143 -8.03 -7.05 0.26
CA LEU A 143 -7.88 -6.73 -1.16
C LEU A 143 -7.59 -7.98 -2.01
N PHE A 144 -6.83 -8.92 -1.46
CA PHE A 144 -6.38 -10.13 -2.14
C PHE A 144 -7.35 -11.31 -2.05
N THR A 145 -8.46 -11.14 -1.32
CA THR A 145 -9.52 -12.14 -1.19
C THR A 145 -10.79 -11.82 -2.00
N GLN A 146 -10.81 -10.70 -2.72
CA GLN A 146 -11.96 -10.27 -3.54
C GLN A 146 -12.07 -11.04 -4.88
N GLY A 147 -11.06 -11.80 -5.25
CA GLY A 147 -11.03 -12.54 -6.51
C GLY A 147 -10.72 -11.66 -7.73
N TYR A 148 -10.08 -10.50 -7.55
CA TYR A 148 -9.58 -9.66 -8.64
C TYR A 148 -8.57 -10.42 -9.49
N LYS A 149 -8.69 -10.26 -10.81
CA LYS A 149 -7.83 -10.90 -11.82
C LYS A 149 -6.79 -9.94 -12.40
N TYR A 150 -7.01 -8.66 -12.22
CA TYR A 150 -6.21 -7.58 -12.80
C TYR A 150 -5.48 -6.75 -11.74
N MET A 151 -5.53 -7.15 -10.48
CA MET A 151 -4.74 -6.55 -9.40
C MET A 151 -3.64 -7.51 -8.96
N PHE A 152 -2.41 -7.03 -8.94
CA PHE A 152 -1.20 -7.72 -8.49
C PHE A 152 -0.48 -6.87 -7.46
N ALA A 153 0.32 -7.48 -6.58
CA ALA A 153 1.06 -6.74 -5.57
C ALA A 153 2.46 -7.32 -5.32
N VAL A 154 3.37 -6.45 -4.92
CA VAL A 154 4.74 -6.77 -4.51
C VAL A 154 4.97 -6.20 -3.11
N LEU A 155 4.25 -6.77 -2.13
CA LEU A 155 4.27 -6.35 -0.73
C LEU A 155 3.87 -7.50 0.19
N SER A 156 4.16 -7.37 1.49
CA SER A 156 3.54 -8.20 2.53
C SER A 156 2.20 -7.62 2.95
N THR A 157 1.23 -8.47 3.31
CA THR A 157 -0.05 -8.01 3.83
C THR A 157 0.06 -7.40 5.22
N SER A 158 -0.79 -6.41 5.50
CA SER A 158 -0.67 -5.56 6.69
C SER A 158 -0.88 -6.28 8.02
N ASP A 159 -1.58 -7.41 8.02
CA ASP A 159 -1.68 -8.30 9.20
C ASP A 159 -0.32 -8.79 9.71
N GLN A 160 0.73 -8.73 8.89
CA GLN A 160 2.06 -9.19 9.26
C GLN A 160 2.98 -8.07 9.81
N TYR A 161 2.59 -6.80 9.66
CA TYR A 161 3.49 -5.66 9.90
C TYR A 161 4.06 -5.58 11.31
N LEU A 162 3.29 -5.92 12.35
CA LEU A 162 3.74 -5.89 13.74
C LEU A 162 4.08 -7.28 14.32
N ARG A 163 4.06 -8.33 13.49
CA ARG A 163 4.34 -9.71 13.91
C ARG A 163 5.71 -9.85 14.59
N GLU A 164 6.74 -9.28 13.99
CA GLU A 164 8.09 -9.39 14.55
C GLU A 164 8.27 -8.58 15.84
N ALA A 165 7.55 -7.49 16.03
CA ALA A 165 7.50 -6.80 17.32
C ALA A 165 6.87 -7.67 18.39
N MET A 166 5.80 -8.40 18.07
CA MET A 166 5.15 -9.36 19.00
C MET A 166 6.06 -10.54 19.33
N ASN A 167 6.76 -11.09 18.34
CA ASN A 167 7.75 -12.15 18.53
C ASN A 167 8.91 -11.68 19.39
N LEU A 168 9.45 -10.49 19.13
CA LEU A 168 10.54 -9.90 19.90
C LEU A 168 10.13 -9.71 21.38
N ALA A 169 8.91 -9.26 21.64
CA ALA A 169 8.42 -9.12 23.00
C ALA A 169 8.37 -10.46 23.74
N ALA A 170 7.89 -11.52 23.07
CA ALA A 170 7.88 -12.87 23.61
C ALA A 170 9.31 -13.37 23.91
N GLU A 171 10.23 -13.18 22.98
CA GLU A 171 11.64 -13.56 23.15
C GLU A 171 12.31 -12.82 24.29
N GLN A 172 12.08 -11.51 24.42
CA GLN A 172 12.63 -10.70 25.51
C GLN A 172 12.08 -11.14 26.87
N ALA A 173 10.79 -11.46 26.96
CA ALA A 173 10.20 -12.01 28.19
C ALA A 173 10.86 -13.34 28.57
N GLN A 174 11.02 -14.26 27.63
CA GLN A 174 11.69 -15.55 27.86
C GLN A 174 13.14 -15.38 28.32
N LYS A 175 13.90 -14.49 27.69
CA LYS A 175 15.28 -14.17 28.11
C LYS A 175 15.36 -13.62 29.53
N GLN A 176 14.29 -12.97 30.01
CA GLN A 176 14.14 -12.48 31.38
C GLN A 176 13.55 -13.51 32.35
N GLY A 177 13.31 -14.75 31.91
CA GLY A 177 12.68 -15.80 32.71
C GLY A 177 11.18 -15.58 32.94
N LYS A 178 10.52 -14.75 32.18
CA LYS A 178 9.07 -14.48 32.22
C LYS A 178 8.33 -15.34 31.20
N ASP A 179 7.13 -15.80 31.55
CA ASP A 179 6.24 -16.46 30.60
C ASP A 179 5.61 -15.38 29.68
N PRO A 180 5.77 -15.46 28.34
CA PRO A 180 5.15 -14.54 27.38
C PRO A 180 3.63 -14.37 27.57
N LYS A 181 2.95 -15.38 28.09
CA LYS A 181 1.51 -15.35 28.39
C LYS A 181 1.11 -14.32 29.47
N THR A 182 2.09 -13.84 30.24
CA THR A 182 1.85 -12.81 31.26
C THR A 182 1.88 -11.40 30.68
N LEU A 183 2.41 -11.23 29.46
CA LEU A 183 2.54 -9.92 28.81
C LEU A 183 1.18 -9.30 28.51
N LYS A 184 1.09 -8.01 28.79
CA LYS A 184 -0.07 -7.16 28.52
C LYS A 184 0.20 -6.26 27.33
N ILE A 185 -0.74 -6.21 26.39
CA ILE A 185 -0.64 -5.43 25.17
C ILE A 185 -1.68 -4.31 25.19
N ALA A 186 -1.23 -3.10 24.93
CA ALA A 186 -2.09 -1.98 24.58
C ALA A 186 -2.03 -1.75 23.07
N MET A 187 -3.17 -1.52 22.45
CA MET A 187 -3.33 -1.31 21.03
C MET A 187 -4.04 0.02 20.79
N ALA A 188 -3.52 0.82 19.85
CA ALA A 188 -4.11 2.07 19.38
C ALA A 188 -4.00 2.15 17.85
N PHE A 189 -5.11 2.00 17.16
CA PHE A 189 -5.15 1.86 15.70
C PHE A 189 -6.08 2.88 15.05
N GLU A 190 -5.60 3.52 13.99
CA GLU A 190 -6.44 4.36 13.14
C GLU A 190 -7.56 3.52 12.51
N ASN A 191 -8.78 4.05 12.49
CA ASN A 191 -9.93 3.34 11.93
C ASN A 191 -9.97 3.49 10.39
N ASP A 192 -9.02 2.86 9.73
CA ASP A 192 -8.92 2.75 8.28
C ASP A 192 -8.60 1.30 7.87
N PRO A 193 -8.78 0.93 6.59
CA PRO A 193 -8.60 -0.46 6.16
C PRO A 193 -7.23 -1.06 6.50
N PHE A 194 -6.15 -0.30 6.30
CA PHE A 194 -4.80 -0.76 6.59
C PHE A 194 -4.60 -1.04 8.08
N SER A 195 -4.85 -0.03 8.92
CA SER A 195 -4.61 -0.15 10.37
C SER A 195 -5.53 -1.15 11.05
N MET A 196 -6.75 -1.36 10.53
CA MET A 196 -7.65 -2.40 11.03
C MET A 196 -7.14 -3.81 10.69
N ASP A 197 -6.53 -4.03 9.54
CA ASP A 197 -5.92 -5.32 9.22
C ASP A 197 -4.62 -5.56 10.03
N VAL A 198 -3.81 -4.51 10.27
CA VAL A 198 -2.68 -4.59 11.22
C VAL A 198 -3.17 -4.99 12.61
N ARG A 199 -4.27 -4.38 13.08
CA ARG A 199 -4.90 -4.73 14.37
C ARG A 199 -5.30 -6.20 14.41
N ASP A 200 -5.94 -6.70 13.38
CA ASP A 200 -6.39 -8.09 13.32
C ASP A 200 -5.18 -9.05 13.35
N GLY A 201 -4.08 -8.70 12.67
CA GLY A 201 -2.81 -9.43 12.77
C GLY A 201 -2.23 -9.44 14.19
N VAL A 202 -2.25 -8.32 14.91
CA VAL A 202 -1.80 -8.26 16.32
C VAL A 202 -2.69 -9.10 17.22
N LEU A 203 -4.01 -9.13 17.00
CA LEU A 203 -4.92 -10.00 17.74
C LEU A 203 -4.63 -11.50 17.51
N GLU A 204 -4.36 -11.86 16.24
CA GLU A 204 -3.97 -13.24 15.88
C GLU A 204 -2.65 -13.63 16.56
N ASP A 205 -1.65 -12.76 16.54
CA ASP A 205 -0.35 -12.99 17.19
C ASP A 205 -0.45 -13.03 18.70
N ALA A 206 -1.24 -12.14 19.33
CA ALA A 206 -1.51 -12.18 20.76
C ALA A 206 -2.15 -13.51 21.18
N LYS A 207 -3.11 -14.01 20.40
CA LYS A 207 -3.72 -15.32 20.61
C LYS A 207 -2.70 -16.46 20.45
N ARG A 208 -1.88 -16.42 19.40
CA ARG A 208 -0.83 -17.41 19.12
C ARG A 208 0.20 -17.49 20.25
N LEU A 209 0.60 -16.34 20.80
CA LEU A 209 1.60 -16.22 21.88
C LEU A 209 1.00 -16.31 23.29
N GLY A 210 -0.34 -16.32 23.38
CA GLY A 210 -1.07 -16.35 24.66
C GLY A 210 -1.05 -15.04 25.44
N MET A 211 -0.66 -13.93 24.82
CA MET A 211 -0.58 -12.60 25.43
C MET A 211 -1.97 -11.99 25.68
N LYS A 212 -2.05 -11.03 26.59
CA LYS A 212 -3.32 -10.43 27.02
C LYS A 212 -3.50 -9.02 26.43
N ILE A 213 -4.55 -8.81 25.65
CA ILE A 213 -4.95 -7.47 25.22
C ILE A 213 -5.63 -6.78 26.41
N VAL A 214 -5.09 -5.64 26.83
CA VAL A 214 -5.64 -4.82 27.95
C VAL A 214 -6.21 -3.50 27.48
N ILE A 215 -5.80 -3.01 26.31
CA ILE A 215 -6.37 -1.85 25.63
C ILE A 215 -6.51 -2.21 24.15
N ASP A 216 -7.67 -1.90 23.56
CA ASP A 216 -7.96 -2.07 22.14
C ASP A 216 -8.72 -0.84 21.66
N ASP A 217 -7.99 0.26 21.44
CA ASP A 217 -8.56 1.54 21.05
C ASP A 217 -8.52 1.72 19.53
N LYS A 218 -9.70 1.95 18.94
CA LYS A 218 -9.84 2.40 17.56
C LYS A 218 -9.90 3.93 17.56
N LEU A 219 -8.91 4.54 16.95
CA LEU A 219 -8.79 5.99 16.88
C LEU A 219 -9.47 6.51 15.61
N PRO A 220 -9.96 7.76 15.62
CA PRO A 220 -10.52 8.35 14.39
C PRO A 220 -9.52 8.33 13.23
N PRO A 221 -10.00 8.33 11.97
CA PRO A 221 -9.14 8.62 10.83
C PRO A 221 -8.41 9.95 11.06
N GLU A 222 -7.12 9.99 10.72
CA GLU A 222 -6.24 11.11 11.05
C GLU A 222 -6.05 11.30 12.57
N ILE A 223 -5.28 10.41 13.17
CA ILE A 223 -4.94 10.49 14.59
C ILE A 223 -4.35 11.88 14.92
N ASN A 224 -5.08 12.68 15.67
CA ASN A 224 -4.66 14.00 16.11
C ASN A 224 -4.30 14.05 17.59
N ASP A 225 -4.82 13.11 18.38
CA ASP A 225 -4.61 13.04 19.82
C ASP A 225 -4.77 11.60 20.31
N MET A 226 -3.86 11.17 21.18
CA MET A 226 -3.86 9.87 21.84
C MET A 226 -3.91 10.00 23.38
N ALA A 227 -4.12 11.19 23.93
CA ALA A 227 -4.02 11.44 25.37
C ALA A 227 -4.94 10.53 26.20
N ALA A 228 -6.15 10.25 25.73
CA ALA A 228 -7.08 9.34 26.41
C ALA A 228 -6.52 7.91 26.46
N THR A 229 -6.02 7.40 25.33
CA THR A 229 -5.37 6.06 25.27
C THR A 229 -4.13 6.01 26.15
N LEU A 230 -3.26 7.03 26.07
CA LEU A 230 -2.03 7.06 26.85
C LEU A 230 -2.29 7.19 28.36
N THR A 231 -3.39 7.82 28.77
CA THR A 231 -3.85 7.81 30.16
C THR A 231 -4.21 6.40 30.65
N LYS A 232 -4.91 5.62 29.81
CA LYS A 232 -5.19 4.19 30.10
C LYS A 232 -3.89 3.38 30.18
N VAL A 233 -2.94 3.63 29.25
CA VAL A 233 -1.62 2.97 29.24
C VAL A 233 -0.88 3.21 30.55
N LYS A 234 -0.84 4.44 31.07
CA LYS A 234 -0.25 4.75 32.38
C LYS A 234 -0.92 4.01 33.53
N ALA A 235 -2.24 3.87 33.49
CA ALA A 235 -3.00 3.21 34.55
C ALA A 235 -2.82 1.68 34.53
N LEU A 236 -2.86 1.07 33.35
CA LEU A 236 -2.83 -0.39 33.17
C LEU A 236 -1.42 -0.98 33.04
N LYS A 237 -0.42 -0.13 32.78
CA LYS A 237 0.99 -0.48 32.64
C LYS A 237 1.19 -1.73 31.76
N PRO A 238 0.87 -1.64 30.47
CA PRO A 238 1.14 -2.73 29.53
C PRO A 238 2.63 -2.91 29.33
N ASP A 239 3.05 -4.11 28.92
CA ASP A 239 4.42 -4.41 28.55
C ASP A 239 4.75 -3.91 27.14
N ILE A 240 3.71 -3.79 26.29
CA ILE A 240 3.85 -3.36 24.91
C ILE A 240 2.73 -2.38 24.57
N LEU A 241 3.08 -1.27 23.91
CA LEU A 241 2.15 -0.41 23.21
C LEU A 241 2.41 -0.55 21.71
N VAL A 242 1.41 -1.00 20.95
CA VAL A 242 1.45 -1.06 19.50
C VAL A 242 0.53 0.01 18.91
N VAL A 243 1.04 0.75 17.92
CA VAL A 243 0.30 1.84 17.28
C VAL A 243 0.38 1.68 15.76
N SER A 244 -0.77 1.74 15.10
CA SER A 244 -0.83 1.83 13.64
C SER A 244 -1.68 3.02 13.22
N GLY A 245 -1.08 3.82 12.37
CA GLY A 245 -1.60 4.98 11.66
C GLY A 245 -0.58 5.30 10.58
N HIS A 246 -0.93 6.22 9.67
CA HIS A 246 0.00 6.62 8.61
C HIS A 246 1.11 7.54 9.16
N ALA A 247 1.93 8.16 8.32
CA ALA A 247 3.08 8.97 8.74
C ALA A 247 2.75 9.99 9.86
N ARG A 248 1.58 10.63 9.77
CA ARG A 248 1.10 11.57 10.80
C ARG A 248 0.83 10.87 12.13
N GLY A 249 0.16 9.71 12.09
CA GLY A 249 -0.15 8.93 13.29
C GLY A 249 1.11 8.42 13.99
N ALA A 250 2.12 7.97 13.22
CA ALA A 250 3.41 7.56 13.75
C ALA A 250 4.13 8.70 14.50
N THR A 251 4.21 9.89 13.86
CA THR A 251 4.81 11.07 14.49
C THR A 251 4.08 11.47 15.77
N MET A 252 2.74 11.45 15.72
CA MET A 252 1.89 11.80 16.87
C MET A 252 2.09 10.81 18.03
N ALA A 253 2.10 9.52 17.75
CA ALA A 253 2.26 8.49 18.76
C ALA A 253 3.59 8.64 19.53
N VAL A 254 4.71 8.71 18.80
CA VAL A 254 6.04 8.83 19.43
C VAL A 254 6.16 10.15 20.22
N ARG A 255 5.69 11.26 19.65
CA ARG A 255 5.71 12.56 20.33
C ARG A 255 4.91 12.54 21.64
N GLN A 256 3.65 12.10 21.61
CA GLN A 256 2.80 12.12 22.80
C GLN A 256 3.22 11.12 23.87
N VAL A 257 3.76 9.95 23.49
CA VAL A 257 4.38 9.02 24.44
C VAL A 257 5.50 9.71 25.20
N SER A 258 6.37 10.46 24.51
CA SER A 258 7.45 11.22 25.11
C SER A 258 6.95 12.39 25.96
N ASP A 259 6.07 13.26 25.40
CA ASP A 259 5.58 14.47 26.06
C ASP A 259 4.81 14.15 27.35
N MET A 260 4.00 13.11 27.30
CA MET A 260 3.24 12.63 28.44
C MET A 260 4.06 11.76 29.40
N LYS A 261 5.33 11.48 29.08
CA LYS A 261 6.22 10.61 29.88
C LYS A 261 5.55 9.26 30.17
N VAL A 262 5.10 8.60 29.12
CA VAL A 262 4.49 7.28 29.22
C VAL A 262 5.60 6.24 29.32
N ASP A 263 5.69 5.60 30.46
CA ASP A 263 6.63 4.51 30.69
C ASP A 263 6.00 3.21 30.18
N VAL A 264 6.45 2.75 29.03
CA VAL A 264 6.09 1.46 28.42
C VAL A 264 7.37 0.77 27.95
N PRO A 265 7.59 -0.50 28.38
CA PRO A 265 8.83 -1.23 28.07
C PRO A 265 9.10 -1.38 26.57
N MET A 266 8.07 -1.48 25.75
CA MET A 266 8.18 -1.60 24.30
C MET A 266 7.12 -0.76 23.61
N LEU A 267 7.54 0.12 22.70
CA LEU A 267 6.69 0.88 21.77
C LEU A 267 6.98 0.40 20.36
N ALA A 268 5.98 -0.12 19.64
CA ALA A 268 6.08 -0.49 18.23
C ALA A 268 5.06 0.27 17.39
N VAL A 269 5.54 0.86 16.29
CA VAL A 269 4.76 1.79 15.48
C VAL A 269 4.94 1.47 13.99
N THR A 270 3.89 1.56 13.19
CA THR A 270 3.99 1.51 11.74
C THR A 270 4.38 2.88 11.16
N HIS A 271 4.96 2.92 9.96
CA HIS A 271 5.25 4.15 9.19
C HIS A 271 6.22 5.17 9.83
N CYS A 272 7.01 4.78 10.81
CA CYS A 272 7.95 5.73 11.42
C CYS A 272 9.13 6.07 10.50
N ASP A 273 9.51 5.21 9.59
CA ASP A 273 10.49 5.46 8.53
C ASP A 273 10.00 6.54 7.55
N SER A 274 8.79 6.37 7.01
CA SER A 274 8.19 7.35 6.07
C SER A 274 7.90 8.71 6.71
N ALA A 275 7.64 8.73 8.00
CA ALA A 275 7.47 9.95 8.79
C ALA A 275 8.78 10.59 9.22
N LYS A 276 9.93 9.94 8.97
CA LYS A 276 11.25 10.37 9.46
C LYS A 276 11.24 10.66 10.96
N VAL A 277 10.62 9.75 11.73
CA VAL A 277 10.36 9.95 13.16
C VAL A 277 11.68 10.13 13.93
N ALA A 278 12.68 9.33 13.62
CA ALA A 278 14.01 9.43 14.26
C ALA A 278 14.67 10.78 13.99
N GLU A 279 14.64 11.26 12.75
CA GLU A 279 15.21 12.56 12.35
C GLU A 279 14.44 13.73 12.96
N THR A 280 13.09 13.62 12.97
CA THR A 280 12.21 14.72 13.39
C THR A 280 12.12 14.87 14.91
N LEU A 281 12.07 13.74 15.64
CA LEU A 281 11.84 13.71 17.08
C LEU A 281 13.08 13.38 17.90
N GLY A 282 14.16 12.95 17.24
CA GLY A 282 15.45 12.70 17.88
C GLY A 282 15.32 11.79 19.10
N LYS A 283 15.72 12.29 20.28
CA LYS A 283 15.72 11.53 21.53
C LYS A 283 14.34 10.96 21.92
N ALA A 284 13.25 11.60 21.52
CA ALA A 284 11.90 11.08 21.80
C ALA A 284 11.60 9.78 21.02
N ALA A 285 12.33 9.51 19.95
CA ALA A 285 12.17 8.30 19.13
C ALA A 285 13.13 7.16 19.54
N GLU A 286 14.03 7.39 20.50
CA GLU A 286 14.94 6.34 20.96
C GLU A 286 14.16 5.12 21.46
N TYR A 287 14.58 3.93 21.03
CA TYR A 287 13.97 2.64 21.37
C TYR A 287 12.54 2.40 20.86
N ALA A 288 11.95 3.30 20.07
CA ALA A 288 10.74 3.00 19.33
C ALA A 288 11.05 2.00 18.21
N LEU A 289 10.30 0.89 18.18
CA LEU A 289 10.41 -0.10 17.11
C LEU A 289 9.58 0.36 15.92
N CYS A 290 10.23 0.40 14.76
CA CYS A 290 9.60 0.78 13.50
C CYS A 290 9.35 -0.47 12.65
N ALA A 291 8.10 -0.78 12.38
CA ALA A 291 7.77 -1.84 11.43
C ALA A 291 8.06 -1.34 10.01
N SER A 292 8.94 -2.02 9.29
CA SER A 292 9.30 -1.73 7.91
C SER A 292 9.26 -2.98 7.06
N GLN A 293 8.87 -2.85 5.80
CA GLN A 293 8.84 -3.95 4.83
C GLN A 293 10.13 -4.04 4.02
N TRP A 294 10.91 -2.99 4.03
CA TRP A 294 12.19 -2.91 3.36
C TRP A 294 13.16 -2.04 4.18
N ASP A 295 14.42 -2.41 4.14
CA ASP A 295 15.53 -1.64 4.76
C ASP A 295 16.79 -1.84 3.93
N ARG A 296 17.66 -0.82 3.92
CA ARG A 296 18.91 -0.83 3.17
C ARG A 296 19.91 -1.91 3.63
N SER A 297 19.75 -2.43 4.83
CA SER A 297 20.58 -3.51 5.38
C SER A 297 20.22 -4.91 4.85
N LEU A 298 19.13 -5.04 4.10
CA LEU A 298 18.73 -6.32 3.51
C LEU A 298 19.78 -6.82 2.52
N SER A 299 20.03 -8.13 2.55
CA SER A 299 21.03 -8.79 1.71
C SER A 299 20.57 -9.09 0.27
N TYR A 300 19.35 -8.70 -0.09
CA TYR A 300 18.80 -8.89 -1.43
C TYR A 300 19.49 -8.00 -2.46
N LYS A 301 19.50 -8.45 -3.69
CA LYS A 301 19.97 -7.68 -4.84
C LYS A 301 19.18 -7.99 -6.08
N ASP A 302 19.07 -7.03 -6.97
CA ASP A 302 18.43 -7.16 -8.26
C ASP A 302 19.34 -6.69 -9.41
N ARG A 303 18.89 -6.85 -10.64
CA ARG A 303 19.65 -6.46 -11.84
C ARG A 303 19.60 -4.96 -12.16
N TRP A 304 18.66 -4.23 -11.56
CA TRP A 304 18.41 -2.84 -11.89
C TRP A 304 19.24 -1.89 -11.03
N PHE A 305 19.29 -2.14 -9.73
CA PHE A 305 19.92 -1.28 -8.75
C PHE A 305 21.10 -1.95 -8.04
N GLY A 306 21.20 -3.28 -8.09
CA GLY A 306 22.18 -4.04 -7.31
C GLY A 306 21.63 -4.42 -5.93
N THR A 307 22.36 -4.10 -4.86
CA THR A 307 21.98 -4.38 -3.47
C THR A 307 20.96 -3.35 -2.95
N ALA A 308 20.30 -3.65 -1.83
CA ALA A 308 19.42 -2.70 -1.15
C ALA A 308 20.13 -1.39 -0.77
N GLU A 309 21.40 -1.49 -0.33
CA GLU A 309 22.24 -0.33 -0.04
C GLU A 309 22.57 0.50 -1.30
N GLU A 310 22.80 -0.15 -2.44
CA GLU A 310 23.00 0.56 -3.72
C GLU A 310 21.72 1.24 -4.19
N TYR A 311 20.55 0.60 -4.04
CA TYR A 311 19.25 1.24 -4.28
C TYR A 311 19.07 2.49 -3.41
N ALA A 312 19.36 2.40 -2.11
CA ALA A 312 19.28 3.55 -1.21
C ALA A 312 20.15 4.72 -1.68
N LYS A 313 21.41 4.45 -2.08
CA LYS A 313 22.29 5.48 -2.63
C LYS A 313 21.77 6.12 -3.92
N TRP A 314 21.14 5.33 -4.80
CA TRP A 314 20.49 5.87 -6.00
C TRP A 314 19.34 6.81 -5.62
N PHE A 315 18.50 6.39 -4.70
CA PHE A 315 17.36 7.15 -4.22
C PHE A 315 17.79 8.45 -3.52
N GLU A 316 18.73 8.39 -2.59
CA GLU A 316 19.29 9.55 -1.87
C GLU A 316 19.92 10.57 -2.84
N LYS A 317 20.62 10.10 -3.84
CA LYS A 317 21.22 10.96 -4.87
C LYS A 317 20.13 11.75 -5.63
N GLU A 318 19.01 11.12 -5.93
CA GLU A 318 17.93 11.73 -6.71
C GLU A 318 17.06 12.65 -5.85
N PHE A 319 16.60 12.15 -4.70
CA PHE A 319 15.56 12.80 -3.90
C PHE A 319 16.06 13.48 -2.62
N ARG A 320 17.32 13.26 -2.24
CA ARG A 320 17.96 13.90 -1.08
C ARG A 320 17.42 13.49 0.29
N TYR A 321 16.85 12.30 0.41
CA TYR A 321 16.44 11.68 1.65
C TYR A 321 16.55 10.15 1.56
N ASP A 322 16.61 9.48 2.72
CA ASP A 322 16.68 8.02 2.80
C ASP A 322 15.36 7.38 2.34
N PRO A 323 15.38 6.36 1.46
CA PRO A 323 14.16 5.76 0.94
C PRO A 323 13.38 5.02 2.04
N PRO A 324 12.13 5.41 2.32
CA PRO A 324 11.24 4.57 3.12
C PRO A 324 10.77 3.36 2.31
N TYR A 325 10.28 2.32 3.00
CA TYR A 325 9.84 1.10 2.34
C TYR A 325 8.77 1.33 1.26
N GLN A 326 7.90 2.34 1.42
CA GLN A 326 6.90 2.68 0.40
C GLN A 326 7.52 3.06 -0.94
N ALA A 327 8.65 3.76 -0.91
CA ALA A 327 9.37 4.11 -2.14
C ALA A 327 10.00 2.86 -2.77
N ALA A 328 10.62 1.99 -1.96
CA ALA A 328 11.24 0.77 -2.45
C ALA A 328 10.21 -0.20 -3.06
N GLU A 329 9.07 -0.41 -2.39
CA GLU A 329 7.97 -1.24 -2.89
C GLU A 329 7.33 -0.65 -4.15
N SER A 330 7.19 0.67 -4.24
CA SER A 330 6.71 1.33 -5.46
C SER A 330 7.67 1.13 -6.63
N THR A 331 8.98 1.25 -6.39
CA THR A 331 9.99 0.93 -7.42
C THR A 331 9.87 -0.54 -7.86
N ALA A 332 9.71 -1.47 -6.92
CA ALA A 332 9.55 -2.89 -7.21
C ALA A 332 8.25 -3.17 -8.00
N ALA A 333 7.16 -2.47 -7.68
CA ALA A 333 5.89 -2.60 -8.41
C ALA A 333 5.97 -2.14 -9.87
N LEU A 334 6.87 -1.20 -10.19
CA LEU A 334 7.13 -0.74 -11.55
C LEU A 334 8.04 -1.71 -12.33
N LEU A 335 9.02 -2.35 -11.68
CA LEU A 335 10.01 -3.25 -12.28
C LEU A 335 9.44 -4.62 -12.66
#